data_297b8a3f52eca93a48d25ce1b9d7075b
#
_entry.id   297b8a3f52eca93a48d25ce1b9d7075b
#
_cell.length_a   1.000
_cell.length_b   1.000
_cell.length_c   1.000
_cell.angle_alpha   90.00
_cell.angle_beta   90.00
_cell.angle_gamma   90.00
#
_symmetry.space_group_name_H-M   'P 1'
#
loop_
_entity.id
_entity.type
_entity.pdbx_description
1 polymer ?
#
loop_
_entity_poly.entity_id
_entity_poly.type
_entity_poly.pdbx_seq_one_letter_code
_entity_poly.pdbx_strand_id
1 'polypeptide(L)'
;MSYQIAVASGKGGTGKTTVALNLYHFISNQVNSNVLLVDCDVEEPNTALFYPEAEIREETPVDQLIPVINDDRCTYCRKCAEYCEFNAIMVIPPAQFAEVNSSLCHSCGACLVACEFDAISEKAETIGSLKRYTLSEGEGILEGSLKIGSAMQTMVIRSLKKAIPDDADIVILDAPPGTSCPVVESVMDADYVLLVTEPTPFGLYDLKLTVDMLREVGKPFGVVVNKSDLGNRDLYTYLDHEAIEIIGEIPFSLAYASQYATGELFRNIPDEIRESYSGIVKKLFNKVSAA
;
A
#
# COMPACT_ATOMS: atom_id res chain seq x y z
N MET A 1 -16.06 11.74 -5.91
CA MET A 1 -15.00 11.16 -5.03
C MET A 1 -15.19 9.66 -5.07
N SER A 2 -14.11 8.90 -5.28
CA SER A 2 -14.12 7.44 -5.28
C SER A 2 -14.32 6.91 -3.86
N TYR A 3 -15.00 5.76 -3.71
CA TYR A 3 -15.00 5.03 -2.45
C TYR A 3 -13.78 4.10 -2.39
N GLN A 4 -12.94 4.31 -1.39
CA GLN A 4 -11.64 3.62 -1.28
C GLN A 4 -11.68 2.53 -0.21
N ILE A 5 -11.39 1.29 -0.60
CA ILE A 5 -11.29 0.12 0.28
C ILE A 5 -9.82 -0.31 0.33
N ALA A 6 -9.19 -0.16 1.48
CA ALA A 6 -7.85 -0.70 1.68
C ALA A 6 -7.91 -2.13 2.21
N VAL A 7 -7.18 -3.03 1.58
CA VAL A 7 -6.97 -4.41 2.04
C VAL A 7 -5.62 -4.46 2.73
N ALA A 8 -5.61 -4.80 4.02
CA ALA A 8 -4.41 -4.78 4.85
C ALA A 8 -4.27 -6.05 5.69
N SER A 9 -3.08 -6.33 6.18
CA SER A 9 -2.81 -7.46 7.07
C SER A 9 -1.60 -7.19 7.95
N GLY A 10 -1.61 -7.75 9.17
CA GLY A 10 -0.51 -7.57 10.12
C GLY A 10 0.80 -8.29 9.74
N LYS A 11 0.77 -9.23 8.77
CA LYS A 11 1.96 -9.94 8.27
C LYS A 11 1.80 -10.34 6.81
N GLY A 12 2.92 -10.72 6.18
CA GLY A 12 2.91 -11.36 4.86
C GLY A 12 2.31 -12.78 4.88
N GLY A 13 1.81 -13.23 3.74
CA GLY A 13 1.31 -14.61 3.55
C GLY A 13 -0.09 -14.91 4.08
N THR A 14 -0.82 -13.93 4.63
CA THR A 14 -2.21 -14.09 5.08
C THR A 14 -3.22 -14.20 3.94
N GLY A 15 -2.81 -13.90 2.70
CA GLY A 15 -3.67 -13.86 1.52
C GLY A 15 -4.27 -12.49 1.21
N LYS A 16 -3.67 -11.41 1.72
CA LYS A 16 -4.09 -10.02 1.48
C LYS A 16 -4.26 -9.71 -0.01
N THR A 17 -3.21 -9.88 -0.82
CA THR A 17 -3.25 -9.69 -2.27
C THR A 17 -4.29 -10.58 -2.95
N THR A 18 -4.42 -11.85 -2.53
CA THR A 18 -5.49 -12.74 -3.05
C THR A 18 -6.87 -12.14 -2.78
N VAL A 19 -7.09 -11.57 -1.59
CA VAL A 19 -8.37 -10.92 -1.25
C VAL A 19 -8.56 -9.65 -2.08
N ALA A 20 -7.56 -8.80 -2.23
CA ALA A 20 -7.63 -7.59 -3.05
C ALA A 20 -7.96 -7.89 -4.52
N LEU A 21 -7.28 -8.86 -5.12
CA LEU A 21 -7.51 -9.35 -6.48
C LEU A 21 -8.94 -9.88 -6.67
N ASN A 22 -9.43 -10.69 -5.73
CA ASN A 22 -10.79 -11.21 -5.82
C ASN A 22 -11.85 -10.12 -5.60
N LEU A 23 -11.63 -9.20 -4.68
CA LEU A 23 -12.55 -8.05 -4.54
C LEU A 23 -12.65 -7.28 -5.85
N TYR A 24 -11.51 -6.96 -6.46
CA TYR A 24 -11.50 -6.30 -7.76
C TYR A 24 -12.28 -7.11 -8.80
N HIS A 25 -11.97 -8.41 -8.96
CA HIS A 25 -12.64 -9.29 -9.92
C HIS A 25 -14.15 -9.38 -9.68
N PHE A 26 -14.59 -9.64 -8.44
CA PHE A 26 -16.01 -9.81 -8.14
C PHE A 26 -16.80 -8.49 -8.20
N ILE A 27 -16.20 -7.37 -7.81
CA ILE A 27 -16.85 -6.06 -7.87
C ILE A 27 -16.97 -5.63 -9.33
N SER A 28 -15.90 -5.67 -10.13
CA SER A 28 -15.91 -5.28 -11.55
C SER A 28 -16.94 -6.07 -12.37
N ASN A 29 -17.17 -7.34 -12.03
CA ASN A 29 -18.16 -8.18 -12.71
C ASN A 29 -19.62 -7.99 -12.23
N GLN A 30 -19.84 -7.31 -11.10
CA GLN A 30 -21.20 -7.15 -10.52
C GLN A 30 -21.77 -5.74 -10.69
N VAL A 31 -20.94 -4.74 -10.87
CA VAL A 31 -21.36 -3.34 -10.97
C VAL A 31 -20.90 -2.73 -12.30
N ASN A 32 -21.75 -1.86 -12.83
CA ASN A 32 -21.39 -1.05 -14.01
C ASN A 32 -20.70 0.25 -13.53
N SER A 33 -19.63 0.11 -12.77
CA SER A 33 -18.85 1.19 -12.15
C SER A 33 -17.38 1.05 -12.53
N ASN A 34 -16.67 2.18 -12.58
CA ASN A 34 -15.25 2.19 -12.85
C ASN A 34 -14.48 1.75 -11.58
N VAL A 35 -13.96 0.53 -11.57
CA VAL A 35 -13.24 -0.07 -10.43
C VAL A 35 -11.75 -0.08 -10.75
N LEU A 36 -10.94 0.42 -9.83
CA LEU A 36 -9.49 0.44 -9.95
C LEU A 36 -8.84 -0.41 -8.84
N LEU A 37 -7.91 -1.27 -9.21
CA LEU A 37 -7.02 -1.96 -8.28
C LEU A 37 -5.69 -1.21 -8.20
N VAL A 38 -5.25 -0.87 -6.99
CA VAL A 38 -4.01 -0.13 -6.74
C VAL A 38 -3.08 -0.99 -5.90
N ASP A 39 -1.94 -1.36 -6.46
CA ASP A 39 -0.91 -2.12 -5.75
C ASP A 39 0.03 -1.17 -5.01
N CYS A 40 -0.15 -1.11 -3.69
CA CYS A 40 0.66 -0.31 -2.78
C CYS A 40 1.83 -1.09 -2.16
N ASP A 41 1.99 -2.38 -2.46
CA ASP A 41 3.17 -3.16 -2.07
C ASP A 41 4.34 -2.85 -3.01
N VAL A 42 4.83 -1.62 -2.92
CA VAL A 42 5.80 -1.05 -3.87
C VAL A 42 7.17 -1.74 -3.86
N GLU A 43 7.47 -2.57 -2.87
CA GLU A 43 8.71 -3.37 -2.84
C GLU A 43 8.59 -4.63 -3.68
N GLU A 44 7.42 -5.30 -3.64
CA GLU A 44 7.16 -6.54 -4.36
C GLU A 44 5.78 -6.50 -5.05
N PRO A 45 5.54 -5.53 -5.97
CA PRO A 45 4.25 -5.43 -6.66
C PRO A 45 4.02 -6.67 -7.51
N ASN A 46 2.82 -7.23 -7.41
CA ASN A 46 2.53 -8.51 -8.05
C ASN A 46 1.10 -8.65 -8.59
N THR A 47 0.23 -7.65 -8.38
CA THR A 47 -1.19 -7.74 -8.78
C THR A 47 -1.37 -7.87 -10.29
N ALA A 48 -0.55 -7.19 -11.10
CA ALA A 48 -0.62 -7.26 -12.56
C ALA A 48 -0.29 -8.66 -13.12
N LEU A 49 0.46 -9.49 -12.38
CA LEU A 49 0.82 -10.85 -12.81
C LEU A 49 -0.38 -11.80 -12.96
N PHE A 50 -1.51 -11.48 -12.32
CA PHE A 50 -2.74 -12.29 -12.38
C PHE A 50 -3.65 -11.93 -13.56
N TYR A 51 -3.26 -10.93 -14.36
CA TYR A 51 -3.96 -10.49 -15.55
C TYR A 51 -3.03 -10.55 -16.77
N PRO A 52 -2.90 -11.72 -17.41
CA PRO A 52 -1.99 -11.92 -18.56
C PRO A 52 -2.25 -10.97 -19.74
N GLU A 53 -3.49 -10.45 -19.82
CA GLU A 53 -3.92 -9.47 -20.82
C GLU A 53 -3.58 -8.01 -20.44
N ALA A 54 -3.01 -7.77 -19.25
CA ALA A 54 -2.70 -6.43 -18.81
C ALA A 54 -1.56 -5.83 -19.65
N GLU A 55 -1.83 -4.69 -20.28
CA GLU A 55 -0.85 -3.95 -21.06
C GLU A 55 -0.48 -2.65 -20.35
N ILE A 56 0.83 -2.37 -20.27
CA ILE A 56 1.30 -1.10 -19.71
C ILE A 56 0.92 0.02 -20.69
N ARG A 57 0.01 0.89 -20.25
CA ARG A 57 -0.38 2.09 -20.99
C ARG A 57 0.58 3.26 -20.75
N GLU A 58 1.04 3.37 -19.50
CA GLU A 58 1.88 4.49 -19.08
C GLU A 58 2.82 4.03 -17.96
N GLU A 59 4.08 4.52 -18.03
CA GLU A 59 5.02 4.39 -16.93
C GLU A 59 5.60 5.77 -16.62
N THR A 60 5.47 6.22 -15.37
CA THR A 60 5.90 7.54 -14.92
C THR A 60 6.93 7.39 -13.80
N PRO A 61 8.10 8.06 -13.86
CA PRO A 61 9.06 8.02 -12.78
C PRO A 61 8.53 8.75 -11.54
N VAL A 62 8.91 8.26 -10.36
CA VAL A 62 8.72 8.94 -9.09
C VAL A 62 10.07 9.47 -8.64
N ASP A 63 10.15 10.79 -8.53
CA ASP A 63 11.37 11.47 -8.16
C ASP A 63 11.26 12.06 -6.75
N GLN A 64 12.38 12.05 -6.04
CA GLN A 64 12.60 12.86 -4.85
C GLN A 64 13.57 14.00 -5.14
N LEU A 65 13.43 15.12 -4.41
CA LEU A 65 14.34 16.25 -4.51
C LEU A 65 15.48 16.09 -3.52
N ILE A 66 16.70 15.98 -4.03
CA ILE A 66 17.91 15.84 -3.22
C ILE A 66 18.67 17.15 -3.23
N PRO A 67 19.03 17.71 -2.05
CA PRO A 67 19.84 18.93 -1.98
C PRO A 67 21.23 18.71 -2.56
N VAL A 68 21.70 19.72 -3.29
CA VAL A 68 23.04 19.80 -3.85
C VAL A 68 23.70 21.05 -3.29
N ILE A 69 24.87 20.88 -2.65
CA ILE A 69 25.63 21.97 -2.04
C ILE A 69 26.58 22.53 -3.08
N ASN A 70 26.56 23.85 -3.25
CA ASN A 70 27.52 24.58 -4.07
C ASN A 70 28.70 25.03 -3.20
N ASP A 71 29.87 24.43 -3.41
CA ASP A 71 31.07 24.67 -2.63
C ASP A 71 31.58 26.11 -2.73
N ASP A 72 31.39 26.78 -3.89
CA ASP A 72 31.82 28.17 -4.09
C ASP A 72 31.02 29.19 -3.25
N ARG A 73 29.79 28.81 -2.85
CA ARG A 73 28.90 29.65 -2.05
C ARG A 73 28.80 29.18 -0.60
N CYS A 74 29.22 27.94 -0.31
CA CYS A 74 29.13 27.33 0.99
C CYS A 74 30.17 27.90 1.96
N THR A 75 29.72 28.37 3.10
CA THR A 75 30.60 28.85 4.20
C THR A 75 30.90 27.77 5.23
N TYR A 76 30.40 26.56 5.03
CA TYR A 76 30.55 25.41 5.94
C TYR A 76 30.06 25.69 7.37
N CYS A 77 29.06 26.56 7.52
CA CYS A 77 28.52 27.01 8.83
C CYS A 77 27.71 25.93 9.59
N ARG A 78 27.42 24.76 8.99
CA ARG A 78 26.68 23.63 9.54
C ARG A 78 25.18 23.81 9.75
N LYS A 79 24.58 24.97 9.53
CA LYS A 79 23.15 25.20 9.75
C LYS A 79 22.27 24.15 9.04
N CYS A 80 22.57 23.80 7.79
CA CYS A 80 21.85 22.78 7.02
C CYS A 80 21.93 21.38 7.68
N ALA A 81 23.06 21.02 8.28
CA ALA A 81 23.22 19.76 8.98
C ALA A 81 22.45 19.76 10.33
N GLU A 82 22.45 20.88 11.05
CA GLU A 82 21.75 21.04 12.33
C GLU A 82 20.22 21.02 12.16
N TYR A 83 19.70 21.48 11.02
CA TYR A 83 18.27 21.45 10.68
C TYR A 83 17.82 20.11 10.06
N CYS A 84 18.77 19.20 9.79
CA CYS A 84 18.44 17.92 9.17
C CYS A 84 18.12 16.87 10.23
N GLU A 85 16.85 16.64 10.53
CA GLU A 85 16.36 15.60 11.45
C GLU A 85 16.77 14.17 11.05
N PHE A 86 17.11 13.97 9.75
CA PHE A 86 17.47 12.66 9.22
C PHE A 86 18.98 12.42 9.16
N ASN A 87 19.81 13.38 9.62
CA ASN A 87 21.26 13.31 9.55
C ASN A 87 21.80 13.02 8.15
N ALA A 88 21.08 13.48 7.11
CA ALA A 88 21.43 13.26 5.72
C ALA A 88 22.56 14.18 5.23
N ILE A 89 22.95 15.20 6.01
CA ILE A 89 23.95 16.19 5.59
C ILE A 89 25.11 16.18 6.57
N MET A 90 26.31 15.94 6.03
CA MET A 90 27.56 16.02 6.79
C MET A 90 28.31 17.29 6.38
N VAL A 91 28.76 18.07 7.39
CA VAL A 91 29.59 19.26 7.16
C VAL A 91 30.79 19.24 8.11
N ILE A 92 32.00 19.34 7.56
CA ILE A 92 33.27 19.36 8.28
C ILE A 92 34.00 20.69 8.00
N PRO A 93 33.78 21.76 8.80
CA PRO A 93 34.28 23.09 8.52
C PRO A 93 35.80 23.18 8.35
N PRO A 94 36.64 22.51 9.19
CA PRO A 94 38.10 22.58 9.01
C PRO A 94 38.62 22.00 7.70
N ALA A 95 37.85 21.06 7.11
CA ALA A 95 38.17 20.42 5.87
C ALA A 95 37.49 21.12 4.64
N GLN A 96 36.69 22.15 4.88
CA GLN A 96 35.84 22.76 3.87
C GLN A 96 35.06 21.70 3.05
N PHE A 97 34.44 20.76 3.79
CA PHE A 97 33.76 19.61 3.21
C PHE A 97 32.28 19.62 3.62
N ALA A 98 31.41 19.43 2.63
CA ALA A 98 29.98 19.24 2.85
C ALA A 98 29.44 18.22 1.87
N GLU A 99 28.68 17.23 2.35
CA GLU A 99 28.12 16.16 1.53
C GLU A 99 26.70 15.81 1.96
N VAL A 100 25.87 15.44 0.99
CA VAL A 100 24.52 14.98 1.20
C VAL A 100 24.45 13.48 0.89
N ASN A 101 24.00 12.70 1.87
CA ASN A 101 23.66 11.30 1.68
C ASN A 101 22.19 11.19 1.18
N SER A 102 22.01 10.94 -0.11
CA SER A 102 20.69 10.87 -0.73
C SER A 102 19.82 9.74 -0.15
N SER A 103 20.43 8.64 0.30
CA SER A 103 19.69 7.50 0.88
C SER A 103 19.04 7.81 2.25
N LEU A 104 19.51 8.84 2.94
CA LEU A 104 18.95 9.32 4.22
C LEU A 104 18.06 10.56 4.04
N CYS A 105 18.05 11.16 2.86
CA CYS A 105 17.29 12.38 2.60
C CYS A 105 15.80 12.10 2.42
N HIS A 106 14.97 12.82 3.16
CA HIS A 106 13.50 12.74 3.05
C HIS A 106 12.87 13.89 2.25
N SER A 107 13.65 14.64 1.45
CA SER A 107 13.17 15.74 0.59
C SER A 107 12.28 16.76 1.32
N CYS A 108 12.59 17.06 2.58
CA CYS A 108 11.77 17.96 3.41
C CYS A 108 12.06 19.44 3.18
N GLY A 109 13.13 19.80 2.46
CA GLY A 109 13.52 21.18 2.14
C GLY A 109 14.07 22.02 3.31
N ALA A 110 14.15 21.47 4.54
CA ALA A 110 14.60 22.22 5.73
C ALA A 110 16.02 22.80 5.57
N CYS A 111 16.91 22.09 4.89
CA CYS A 111 18.28 22.55 4.63
C CYS A 111 18.35 23.75 3.68
N LEU A 112 17.41 23.88 2.73
CA LEU A 112 17.31 25.04 1.83
C LEU A 112 16.93 26.28 2.65
N VAL A 113 15.89 26.15 3.51
CA VAL A 113 15.44 27.23 4.37
C VAL A 113 16.52 27.67 5.37
N ALA A 114 17.31 26.71 5.86
CA ALA A 114 18.41 26.99 6.81
C ALA A 114 19.62 27.68 6.18
N CYS A 115 19.76 27.63 4.85
CA CYS A 115 20.93 28.17 4.15
C CYS A 115 20.78 29.67 3.83
N GLU A 116 21.40 30.53 4.62
CA GLU A 116 21.39 31.98 4.42
C GLU A 116 22.26 32.46 3.24
N PHE A 117 23.05 31.56 2.63
CA PHE A 117 24.00 31.88 1.57
C PHE A 117 23.56 31.43 0.17
N ASP A 118 22.32 30.93 0.05
CA ASP A 118 21.81 30.33 -1.20
C ASP A 118 22.78 29.29 -1.81
N ALA A 119 23.49 28.58 -0.96
CA ALA A 119 24.48 27.58 -1.39
C ALA A 119 23.84 26.20 -1.65
N ILE A 120 22.53 26.02 -1.44
CA ILE A 120 21.85 24.76 -1.63
C ILE A 120 20.78 24.90 -2.71
N SER A 121 20.85 24.03 -3.70
CA SER A 121 19.83 23.79 -4.72
C SER A 121 19.32 22.37 -4.62
N GLU A 122 18.33 22.00 -5.41
CA GLU A 122 17.79 20.64 -5.44
C GLU A 122 17.95 20.03 -6.84
N LYS A 123 18.18 18.73 -6.88
CA LYS A 123 18.12 17.92 -8.11
C LYS A 123 17.10 16.80 -7.92
N ALA A 124 16.40 16.43 -8.99
CA ALA A 124 15.56 15.25 -9.03
C ALA A 124 16.42 13.97 -9.03
N GLU A 125 16.01 12.98 -8.21
CA GLU A 125 16.58 11.64 -8.19
C GLU A 125 15.46 10.62 -8.20
N THR A 126 15.41 9.73 -9.19
CA THR A 126 14.35 8.73 -9.33
C THR A 126 14.47 7.66 -8.26
N ILE A 127 13.39 7.49 -7.50
CA ILE A 127 13.26 6.52 -6.40
C ILE A 127 12.33 5.35 -6.71
N GLY A 128 11.56 5.44 -7.79
CA GLY A 128 10.60 4.41 -8.20
C GLY A 128 9.90 4.78 -9.49
N SER A 129 8.88 4.01 -9.85
CA SER A 129 7.98 4.31 -10.96
C SER A 129 6.54 3.93 -10.62
N LEU A 130 5.60 4.54 -11.35
CA LEU A 130 4.18 4.17 -11.36
C LEU A 130 3.87 3.59 -12.73
N LYS A 131 3.15 2.48 -12.77
CA LYS A 131 2.69 1.85 -13.99
C LYS A 131 1.17 1.78 -13.99
N ARG A 132 0.58 2.22 -15.06
CA ARG A 132 -0.85 2.11 -15.33
C ARG A 132 -1.07 1.02 -16.36
N TYR A 133 -1.89 0.03 -16.00
CA TYR A 133 -2.25 -1.07 -16.90
C TYR A 133 -3.69 -0.90 -17.36
N THR A 134 -3.91 -1.17 -18.64
CA THR A 134 -5.25 -1.38 -19.20
C THR A 134 -5.55 -2.86 -19.27
N LEU A 135 -6.78 -3.21 -18.95
CA LEU A 135 -7.36 -4.53 -19.17
C LEU A 135 -8.34 -4.46 -20.35
N SER A 136 -8.78 -5.62 -20.87
CA SER A 136 -9.66 -5.71 -22.04
C SER A 136 -10.96 -4.90 -21.93
N GLU A 137 -11.42 -4.61 -20.73
CA GLU A 137 -12.67 -3.90 -20.44
C GLU A 137 -12.46 -2.46 -19.91
N GLY A 138 -11.22 -1.92 -20.00
CA GLY A 138 -10.92 -0.55 -19.56
C GLY A 138 -9.71 -0.42 -18.66
N GLU A 139 -9.65 0.64 -17.86
CA GLU A 139 -8.59 0.80 -16.88
C GLU A 139 -8.77 -0.15 -15.71
N GLY A 140 -7.69 -0.82 -15.27
CA GLY A 140 -7.81 -1.87 -14.29
C GLY A 140 -6.83 -1.81 -13.14
N ILE A 141 -5.52 -1.54 -13.39
CA ILE A 141 -4.49 -1.65 -12.38
C ILE A 141 -3.57 -0.44 -12.40
N LEU A 142 -3.28 0.08 -11.22
CA LEU A 142 -2.24 1.06 -10.98
C LEU A 142 -1.23 0.47 -9.99
N GLU A 143 0.03 0.38 -10.39
CA GLU A 143 1.10 -0.27 -9.64
C GLU A 143 2.20 0.73 -9.30
N GLY A 144 2.65 0.74 -8.05
CA GLY A 144 3.86 1.43 -7.64
C GLY A 144 5.05 0.48 -7.55
N SER A 145 6.21 0.90 -8.03
CA SER A 145 7.43 0.10 -7.91
C SER A 145 8.56 0.93 -7.33
N LEU A 146 9.17 0.46 -6.25
CA LEU A 146 10.29 1.11 -5.59
C LEU A 146 11.60 0.70 -6.27
N LYS A 147 12.51 1.67 -6.48
CA LYS A 147 13.85 1.39 -6.96
C LYS A 147 14.63 0.59 -5.93
N ILE A 148 15.30 -0.47 -6.36
CA ILE A 148 16.14 -1.30 -5.48
C ILE A 148 17.15 -0.44 -4.73
N GLY A 149 17.19 -0.61 -3.41
CA GLY A 149 18.06 0.14 -2.52
C GLY A 149 17.49 1.49 -2.02
N SER A 150 16.31 1.92 -2.48
CA SER A 150 15.60 3.06 -1.91
C SER A 150 14.79 2.65 -0.68
N ALA A 151 14.75 3.51 0.34
CA ALA A 151 13.91 3.35 1.54
C ALA A 151 12.62 4.19 1.48
N MET A 152 12.35 4.86 0.35
CA MET A 152 11.31 5.89 0.22
C MET A 152 9.94 5.32 -0.20
N GLN A 153 9.54 4.17 0.39
CA GLN A 153 8.25 3.49 0.11
C GLN A 153 7.05 4.44 0.24
N THR A 154 6.96 5.18 1.35
CA THR A 154 5.85 6.11 1.61
C THR A 154 5.72 7.21 0.55
N MET A 155 6.83 7.66 -0.02
CA MET A 155 6.79 8.66 -1.10
C MET A 155 6.23 8.07 -2.39
N VAL A 156 6.61 6.83 -2.73
CA VAL A 156 6.07 6.13 -3.91
C VAL A 156 4.58 5.85 -3.72
N ILE A 157 4.16 5.35 -2.54
CA ILE A 157 2.74 5.11 -2.21
C ILE A 157 1.92 6.41 -2.28
N ARG A 158 2.45 7.51 -1.76
CA ARG A 158 1.79 8.82 -1.83
C ARG A 158 1.64 9.31 -3.27
N SER A 159 2.66 9.12 -4.11
CA SER A 159 2.60 9.45 -5.53
C SER A 159 1.60 8.56 -6.27
N LEU A 160 1.55 7.28 -5.92
CA LEU A 160 0.60 6.30 -6.44
C LEU A 160 -0.85 6.72 -6.14
N LYS A 161 -1.15 7.08 -4.88
CA LYS A 161 -2.49 7.54 -4.49
C LYS A 161 -2.90 8.83 -5.21
N LYS A 162 -1.97 9.75 -5.44
CA LYS A 162 -2.23 10.97 -6.24
C LYS A 162 -2.49 10.70 -7.71
N ALA A 163 -2.03 9.57 -8.24
CA ALA A 163 -2.24 9.17 -9.62
C ALA A 163 -3.58 8.40 -9.84
N ILE A 164 -4.35 8.17 -8.76
CA ILE A 164 -5.71 7.61 -8.87
C ILE A 164 -6.58 8.60 -9.68
N PRO A 165 -7.23 8.17 -10.77
CA PRO A 165 -8.04 9.05 -11.60
C PRO A 165 -9.33 9.46 -10.87
N ASP A 166 -9.78 10.69 -11.15
CA ASP A 166 -10.98 11.28 -10.52
C ASP A 166 -12.28 10.57 -10.92
N ASP A 167 -12.29 9.85 -12.03
CA ASP A 167 -13.43 9.11 -12.58
C ASP A 167 -13.53 7.66 -12.07
N ALA A 168 -12.62 7.21 -11.22
CA ALA A 168 -12.77 5.95 -10.50
C ALA A 168 -13.91 6.04 -9.48
N ASP A 169 -14.86 5.10 -9.54
CA ASP A 169 -15.98 5.02 -8.59
C ASP A 169 -15.57 4.26 -7.32
N ILE A 170 -14.89 3.14 -7.50
CA ILE A 170 -14.41 2.28 -6.43
C ILE A 170 -12.92 2.02 -6.61
N VAL A 171 -12.14 2.19 -5.55
CA VAL A 171 -10.71 1.92 -5.54
C VAL A 171 -10.39 0.87 -4.48
N ILE A 172 -9.68 -0.17 -4.88
CA ILE A 172 -9.19 -1.22 -3.99
C ILE A 172 -7.68 -1.04 -3.85
N LEU A 173 -7.23 -0.73 -2.63
CA LEU A 173 -5.82 -0.55 -2.32
C LEU A 173 -5.27 -1.84 -1.70
N ASP A 174 -4.36 -2.53 -2.38
CA ASP A 174 -3.61 -3.64 -1.79
C ASP A 174 -2.42 -3.08 -1.00
N ALA A 175 -2.56 -2.95 0.31
CA ALA A 175 -1.55 -2.34 1.17
C ALA A 175 -0.32 -3.27 1.34
N PRO A 176 0.88 -2.77 1.64
CA PRO A 176 1.99 -3.62 2.05
C PRO A 176 1.68 -4.36 3.37
N PRO A 177 2.38 -5.46 3.69
CA PRO A 177 2.16 -6.18 4.95
C PRO A 177 2.71 -5.44 6.18
N GLY A 178 2.15 -5.72 7.35
CA GLY A 178 2.63 -5.21 8.63
C GLY A 178 1.88 -4.00 9.16
N THR A 179 2.54 -3.20 10.01
CA THR A 179 1.97 -2.02 10.69
C THR A 179 2.88 -0.79 10.58
N SER A 180 3.80 -0.81 9.62
CA SER A 180 4.79 0.24 9.40
C SER A 180 4.22 1.48 8.67
N CYS A 181 5.02 2.54 8.56
CA CYS A 181 4.62 3.78 7.87
C CYS A 181 4.04 3.57 6.46
N PRO A 182 4.55 2.67 5.61
CA PRO A 182 3.93 2.35 4.32
C PRO A 182 2.49 1.86 4.41
N VAL A 183 2.18 1.01 5.42
CA VAL A 183 0.80 0.54 5.64
C VAL A 183 -0.10 1.69 6.08
N VAL A 184 0.36 2.50 7.04
CA VAL A 184 -0.37 3.69 7.50
C VAL A 184 -0.64 4.63 6.31
N GLU A 185 0.37 4.93 5.48
CA GLU A 185 0.21 5.77 4.29
C GLU A 185 -0.83 5.18 3.32
N SER A 186 -0.86 3.86 3.15
CA SER A 186 -1.82 3.19 2.26
C SER A 186 -3.26 3.29 2.75
N VAL A 187 -3.49 3.24 4.08
CA VAL A 187 -4.85 3.22 4.65
C VAL A 187 -5.40 4.59 5.03
N MET A 188 -4.53 5.63 5.12
CA MET A 188 -4.93 6.96 5.65
C MET A 188 -6.09 7.62 4.91
N ASP A 189 -6.19 7.45 3.60
CA ASP A 189 -7.27 8.06 2.80
C ASP A 189 -8.42 7.08 2.52
N ALA A 190 -8.29 5.80 2.94
CA ALA A 190 -9.33 4.81 2.72
C ALA A 190 -10.61 5.14 3.53
N ASP A 191 -11.78 4.94 2.90
CA ASP A 191 -13.09 5.05 3.55
C ASP A 191 -13.36 3.84 4.44
N TYR A 192 -12.81 2.68 4.07
CA TYR A 192 -12.95 1.45 4.84
C TYR A 192 -11.70 0.57 4.72
N VAL A 193 -11.29 -0.06 5.81
CA VAL A 193 -10.16 -1.00 5.82
C VAL A 193 -10.64 -2.42 6.04
N LEU A 194 -10.28 -3.32 5.14
CA LEU A 194 -10.55 -4.74 5.24
C LEU A 194 -9.29 -5.47 5.72
N LEU A 195 -9.30 -5.90 6.99
CA LEU A 195 -8.17 -6.63 7.57
C LEU A 195 -8.27 -8.10 7.22
N VAL A 196 -7.24 -8.63 6.58
CA VAL A 196 -7.12 -10.07 6.27
C VAL A 196 -6.24 -10.75 7.30
N THR A 197 -6.77 -11.79 7.93
CA THR A 197 -6.07 -12.59 8.94
C THR A 197 -6.37 -14.07 8.77
N GLU A 198 -5.67 -14.92 9.50
CA GLU A 198 -5.90 -16.38 9.58
C GLU A 198 -6.03 -16.83 11.03
N PRO A 199 -6.82 -17.90 11.34
CA PRO A 199 -7.12 -18.29 12.71
C PRO A 199 -5.98 -19.10 13.35
N THR A 200 -4.78 -18.50 13.35
CA THR A 200 -3.56 -19.02 13.97
C THR A 200 -3.11 -18.11 15.12
N PRO A 201 -2.32 -18.63 16.10
CA PRO A 201 -1.78 -17.78 17.16
C PRO A 201 -0.98 -16.57 16.64
N PHE A 202 -0.21 -16.73 15.55
CA PHE A 202 0.52 -15.64 14.90
C PHE A 202 -0.42 -14.66 14.22
N GLY A 203 -1.43 -15.18 13.47
CA GLY A 203 -2.45 -14.34 12.83
C GLY A 203 -3.22 -13.48 13.83
N LEU A 204 -3.58 -14.04 15.00
CA LEU A 204 -4.21 -13.29 16.09
C LEU A 204 -3.31 -12.22 16.67
N TYR A 205 -2.02 -12.53 16.89
CA TYR A 205 -1.06 -11.56 17.44
C TYR A 205 -0.91 -10.35 16.49
N ASP A 206 -0.68 -10.62 15.21
CA ASP A 206 -0.48 -9.59 14.20
C ASP A 206 -1.76 -8.77 13.95
N LEU A 207 -2.95 -9.44 14.02
CA LEU A 207 -4.23 -8.75 13.94
C LEU A 207 -4.39 -7.72 15.06
N LYS A 208 -4.05 -8.06 16.30
CA LYS A 208 -4.14 -7.13 17.44
C LYS A 208 -3.34 -5.87 17.20
N LEU A 209 -2.09 -5.99 16.74
CA LEU A 209 -1.24 -4.85 16.42
C LEU A 209 -1.85 -3.97 15.31
N THR A 210 -2.44 -4.60 14.29
CA THR A 210 -3.06 -3.86 13.20
C THR A 210 -4.37 -3.18 13.62
N VAL A 211 -5.15 -3.82 14.47
CA VAL A 211 -6.37 -3.23 15.08
C VAL A 211 -6.01 -2.01 15.91
N ASP A 212 -4.99 -2.11 16.76
CA ASP A 212 -4.54 -0.99 17.59
C ASP A 212 -4.09 0.19 16.71
N MET A 213 -3.31 -0.08 15.67
CA MET A 213 -2.89 0.94 14.69
C MET A 213 -4.09 1.60 14.00
N LEU A 214 -5.08 0.84 13.52
CA LEU A 214 -6.26 1.39 12.84
C LEU A 214 -7.15 2.21 13.78
N ARG A 215 -7.25 1.82 15.05
CA ARG A 215 -7.95 2.60 16.07
C ARG A 215 -7.24 3.92 16.35
N GLU A 216 -5.90 3.92 16.41
CA GLU A 216 -5.09 5.12 16.60
C GLU A 216 -5.26 6.12 15.44
N VAL A 217 -5.25 5.63 14.20
CA VAL A 217 -5.47 6.48 13.01
C VAL A 217 -6.96 6.76 12.73
N GLY A 218 -7.89 6.20 13.52
CA GLY A 218 -9.33 6.49 13.44
C GLY A 218 -10.02 5.94 12.18
N LYS A 219 -9.54 4.83 11.60
CA LYS A 219 -10.12 4.25 10.39
C LYS A 219 -11.20 3.20 10.70
N PRO A 220 -12.37 3.24 10.03
CA PRO A 220 -13.35 2.17 10.12
C PRO A 220 -12.82 0.91 9.44
N PHE A 221 -13.02 -0.25 10.07
CA PHE A 221 -12.51 -1.51 9.57
C PHE A 221 -13.42 -2.69 9.91
N GLY A 222 -13.19 -3.79 9.20
CA GLY A 222 -13.71 -5.11 9.52
C GLY A 222 -12.74 -6.19 9.09
N VAL A 223 -13.02 -7.43 9.45
CA VAL A 223 -12.08 -8.55 9.31
C VAL A 223 -12.61 -9.58 8.32
N VAL A 224 -11.74 -10.03 7.42
CA VAL A 224 -11.89 -11.25 6.64
C VAL A 224 -10.98 -12.31 7.25
N VAL A 225 -11.57 -13.42 7.66
CA VAL A 225 -10.83 -14.59 8.15
C VAL A 225 -10.54 -15.50 6.98
N ASN A 226 -9.30 -15.51 6.52
CA ASN A 226 -8.83 -16.41 5.48
C ASN A 226 -8.41 -17.75 6.09
N LYS A 227 -8.53 -18.86 5.35
CA LYS A 227 -8.26 -20.22 5.84
C LYS A 227 -9.06 -20.52 7.11
N SER A 228 -10.34 -20.13 7.13
CA SER A 228 -11.21 -20.10 8.30
C SER A 228 -11.47 -21.47 8.92
N ASP A 229 -11.31 -22.55 8.15
CA ASP A 229 -11.42 -23.94 8.54
C ASP A 229 -10.15 -24.52 9.18
N LEU A 230 -9.05 -23.75 9.18
CA LEU A 230 -7.78 -24.11 9.82
C LEU A 230 -7.60 -23.36 11.15
N GLY A 231 -6.88 -23.96 12.10
CA GLY A 231 -6.51 -23.30 13.36
C GLY A 231 -7.53 -23.46 14.50
N ASN A 232 -7.62 -22.48 15.39
CA ASN A 232 -8.42 -22.54 16.61
C ASN A 232 -9.43 -21.39 16.72
N ARG A 233 -10.21 -21.36 17.81
CA ARG A 233 -11.25 -20.36 18.04
C ARG A 233 -10.79 -19.10 18.77
N ASP A 234 -9.52 -18.98 19.13
CA ASP A 234 -9.01 -17.83 19.89
C ASP A 234 -9.18 -16.51 19.13
N LEU A 235 -8.99 -16.54 17.80
CA LEU A 235 -9.24 -15.40 16.92
C LEU A 235 -10.71 -14.94 17.04
N TYR A 236 -11.65 -15.84 16.92
CA TYR A 236 -13.09 -15.53 16.98
C TYR A 236 -13.50 -15.00 18.34
N THR A 237 -12.95 -15.58 19.42
CA THR A 237 -13.17 -15.10 20.79
C THR A 237 -12.67 -13.66 20.96
N TYR A 238 -11.52 -13.33 20.37
CA TYR A 238 -10.99 -11.95 20.38
C TYR A 238 -11.89 -11.00 19.58
N LEU A 239 -12.31 -11.38 18.37
CA LEU A 239 -13.16 -10.54 17.53
C LEU A 239 -14.51 -10.24 18.19
N ASP A 240 -15.11 -11.24 18.85
CA ASP A 240 -16.35 -11.10 19.61
C ASP A 240 -16.17 -10.17 20.82
N HIS A 241 -15.12 -10.39 21.61
CA HIS A 241 -14.79 -9.57 22.79
C HIS A 241 -14.57 -8.08 22.43
N GLU A 242 -13.88 -7.83 21.31
CA GLU A 242 -13.57 -6.48 20.83
C GLU A 242 -14.69 -5.86 19.99
N ALA A 243 -15.83 -6.57 19.81
CA ALA A 243 -16.95 -6.20 18.94
C ALA A 243 -16.50 -5.84 17.51
N ILE A 244 -15.52 -6.57 16.96
CA ILE A 244 -15.00 -6.39 15.61
C ILE A 244 -15.85 -7.22 14.65
N GLU A 245 -16.37 -6.56 13.61
CA GLU A 245 -17.21 -7.20 12.60
C GLU A 245 -16.42 -8.14 11.69
N ILE A 246 -16.90 -9.39 11.56
CA ILE A 246 -16.41 -10.33 10.55
C ILE A 246 -17.18 -10.09 9.25
N ILE A 247 -16.50 -9.52 8.27
CA ILE A 247 -17.03 -9.23 6.94
C ILE A 247 -17.21 -10.52 6.14
N GLY A 248 -16.31 -11.48 6.31
CA GLY A 248 -16.44 -12.80 5.70
C GLY A 248 -15.41 -13.79 6.14
N GLU A 249 -15.64 -15.03 5.75
CA GLU A 249 -14.76 -16.15 6.01
C GLU A 249 -14.49 -16.88 4.69
N ILE A 250 -13.22 -17.21 4.47
CA ILE A 250 -12.76 -17.89 3.26
C ILE A 250 -12.12 -19.20 3.69
N PRO A 251 -12.67 -20.37 3.30
CA PRO A 251 -12.07 -21.64 3.65
C PRO A 251 -10.76 -21.87 2.90
N PHE A 252 -9.92 -22.75 3.40
CA PHE A 252 -8.71 -23.16 2.69
C PHE A 252 -9.07 -24.10 1.54
N SER A 253 -8.64 -23.76 0.34
CA SER A 253 -8.77 -24.62 -0.83
C SER A 253 -7.42 -24.83 -1.48
N LEU A 254 -6.92 -26.09 -1.48
CA LEU A 254 -5.66 -26.44 -2.11
C LEU A 254 -5.72 -26.20 -3.62
N ALA A 255 -6.86 -26.47 -4.26
CA ALA A 255 -7.06 -26.21 -5.68
C ALA A 255 -6.91 -24.72 -5.99
N TYR A 256 -7.51 -23.86 -5.17
CA TYR A 256 -7.42 -22.43 -5.34
C TYR A 256 -6.02 -21.86 -5.05
N ALA A 257 -5.35 -22.40 -4.04
CA ALA A 257 -3.95 -22.07 -3.77
C ALA A 257 -3.01 -22.45 -4.93
N SER A 258 -3.29 -23.58 -5.59
CA SER A 258 -2.54 -23.98 -6.79
C SER A 258 -2.78 -23.04 -7.98
N GLN A 259 -4.00 -22.58 -8.18
CA GLN A 259 -4.32 -21.56 -9.21
C GLN A 259 -3.61 -20.23 -8.95
N TYR A 260 -3.56 -19.79 -7.69
CA TYR A 260 -2.77 -18.63 -7.30
C TYR A 260 -1.29 -18.79 -7.69
N ALA A 261 -0.69 -19.95 -7.38
CA ALA A 261 0.72 -20.23 -7.66
C ALA A 261 1.05 -20.29 -9.17
N THR A 262 0.06 -20.55 -10.03
CA THR A 262 0.23 -20.58 -11.49
C THR A 262 -0.21 -19.29 -12.19
N GLY A 263 -0.69 -18.28 -11.44
CA GLY A 263 -1.23 -17.03 -12.01
C GLY A 263 -2.61 -17.18 -12.66
N GLU A 264 -3.27 -18.35 -12.50
CA GLU A 264 -4.58 -18.63 -13.11
C GLU A 264 -5.76 -18.46 -12.12
N LEU A 265 -5.66 -17.48 -11.23
CA LEU A 265 -6.55 -17.29 -10.08
C LEU A 265 -8.05 -17.26 -10.44
N PHE A 266 -8.40 -16.71 -11.59
CA PHE A 266 -9.79 -16.46 -12.00
C PHE A 266 -10.35 -17.51 -12.98
N ARG A 267 -9.54 -18.51 -13.39
CA ARG A 267 -9.93 -19.43 -14.45
C ARG A 267 -11.05 -20.41 -14.05
N ASN A 268 -10.99 -20.97 -12.85
CA ASN A 268 -11.98 -21.94 -12.34
C ASN A 268 -12.12 -21.77 -10.81
N ILE A 269 -12.73 -20.68 -10.38
CA ILE A 269 -12.92 -20.38 -8.96
C ILE A 269 -13.86 -21.45 -8.35
N PRO A 270 -13.43 -22.21 -7.30
CA PRO A 270 -14.30 -23.15 -6.61
C PRO A 270 -15.56 -22.47 -6.06
N ASP A 271 -16.70 -23.19 -6.07
CA ASP A 271 -17.98 -22.63 -5.66
C ASP A 271 -17.97 -22.07 -4.21
N GLU A 272 -17.32 -22.77 -3.28
CA GLU A 272 -17.17 -22.33 -1.88
C GLU A 272 -16.43 -20.99 -1.78
N ILE A 273 -15.39 -20.79 -2.62
CA ILE A 273 -14.63 -19.54 -2.69
C ILE A 273 -15.46 -18.44 -3.34
N ARG A 274 -16.19 -18.77 -4.40
CA ARG A 274 -17.10 -17.84 -5.08
C ARG A 274 -18.20 -17.34 -4.14
N GLU A 275 -18.81 -18.24 -3.37
CA GLU A 275 -19.85 -17.90 -2.38
C GLU A 275 -19.28 -16.98 -1.29
N SER A 276 -18.08 -17.29 -0.78
CA SER A 276 -17.40 -16.47 0.22
C SER A 276 -17.18 -15.04 -0.27
N TYR A 277 -16.60 -14.86 -1.45
CA TYR A 277 -16.35 -13.52 -2.00
C TYR A 277 -17.64 -12.77 -2.36
N SER A 278 -18.64 -13.47 -2.89
CA SER A 278 -19.95 -12.86 -3.16
C SER A 278 -20.61 -12.33 -1.87
N GLY A 279 -20.47 -13.06 -0.77
CA GLY A 279 -20.93 -12.65 0.56
C GLY A 279 -20.17 -11.43 1.10
N ILE A 280 -18.83 -11.41 0.94
CA ILE A 280 -17.95 -10.29 1.33
C ILE A 280 -18.34 -9.04 0.56
N VAL A 281 -18.43 -9.12 -0.76
CA VAL A 281 -18.77 -7.99 -1.64
C VAL A 281 -20.14 -7.42 -1.27
N LYS A 282 -21.15 -8.26 -1.04
CA LYS A 282 -22.49 -7.82 -0.62
C LYS A 282 -22.45 -7.03 0.69
N LYS A 283 -21.67 -7.47 1.68
CA LYS A 283 -21.52 -6.73 2.94
C LYS A 283 -20.78 -5.40 2.75
N LEU A 284 -19.74 -5.38 1.91
CA LEU A 284 -19.01 -4.15 1.60
C LEU A 284 -19.91 -3.13 0.88
N PHE A 285 -20.75 -3.54 -0.07
CA PHE A 285 -21.69 -2.62 -0.73
C PHE A 285 -22.71 -2.00 0.23
N ASN A 286 -23.13 -2.72 1.28
CA ASN A 286 -23.96 -2.13 2.32
C ASN A 286 -23.22 -1.01 3.08
N LYS A 287 -21.89 -1.08 3.20
CA LYS A 287 -21.07 -0.01 3.80
C LYS A 287 -20.93 1.18 2.84
N VAL A 288 -20.65 0.91 1.56
CA VAL A 288 -20.56 1.95 0.50
C VAL A 288 -21.86 2.75 0.40
N SER A 289 -23.03 2.08 0.46
CA SER A 289 -24.33 2.73 0.35
C SER A 289 -24.75 3.50 1.60
N ALA A 290 -24.06 3.28 2.73
CA ALA A 290 -24.35 3.93 4.02
C ALA A 290 -23.43 5.13 4.30
N ALA A 291 -22.39 5.34 3.48
CA ALA A 291 -21.41 6.43 3.57
C ALA A 291 -21.80 7.60 2.67
#